data_c1fd6a79969fa5c7203a012d4c904518
#
_entry.id   c1fd6a79969fa5c7203a012d4c904518
#
_cell.length_a   1.000
_cell.length_b   1.000
_cell.length_c   1.000
_cell.angle_alpha   90.00
_cell.angle_beta   90.00
_cell.angle_gamma   90.00
#
_symmetry.space_group_name_H-M   'P 1'
#
loop_
_entity.id
_entity.type
_entity.pdbx_description
1 polymer ?
#
loop_
_entity_poly.entity_id
_entity_poly.type
_entity_poly.pdbx_seq_one_letter_code
_entity_poly.pdbx_strand_id
1 'polypeptide(L)' 'MTENTYTVTGMTCGHCATAVTEEVSALPGVVGVEVSIAAGNELVRGDGVSHEQVRTAVDEAGYAVA' A
#
# COMPACT_ATOMS: atom_id res chain seq x y z
N MET A 1 -15.48 -6.00 -5.48
CA MET A 1 -14.31 -5.10 -5.36
C MET A 1 -14.31 -4.45 -4.00
N THR A 2 -13.19 -4.44 -3.31
CA THR A 2 -13.08 -3.95 -1.94
C THR A 2 -12.06 -2.82 -1.88
N GLU A 3 -12.34 -1.82 -1.06
CA GLU A 3 -11.39 -0.73 -0.80
C GLU A 3 -11.01 -0.77 0.67
N ASN A 4 -9.71 -0.73 0.93
CA ASN A 4 -9.16 -0.72 2.29
C ASN A 4 -8.10 0.36 2.40
N THR A 5 -8.13 1.09 3.50
CA THR A 5 -7.14 2.12 3.79
C THR A 5 -6.19 1.61 4.87
N TYR A 6 -4.89 1.79 4.63
CA TYR A 6 -3.84 1.38 5.55
C TYR A 6 -2.99 2.57 5.94
N THR A 7 -2.62 2.67 7.20
CA THR A 7 -1.66 3.66 7.66
C THR A 7 -0.25 3.09 7.46
N VAL A 8 0.58 3.80 6.71
CA VAL A 8 1.95 3.37 6.41
C VAL A 8 2.93 4.27 7.14
N THR A 9 3.78 3.70 7.97
CA THR A 9 4.78 4.44 8.73
C THR A 9 6.08 4.59 7.93
N GLY A 10 6.75 5.71 8.10
CA GLY A 10 8.02 5.99 7.44
C GLY A 10 7.91 6.54 6.02
N MET A 11 6.71 6.70 5.51
CA MET A 11 6.46 7.24 4.18
C MET A 11 6.47 8.76 4.21
N THR A 12 7.62 9.35 3.86
CA THR A 12 7.85 10.79 4.03
C THR A 12 8.10 11.56 2.73
N CYS A 13 8.19 10.88 1.59
CA CYS A 13 8.48 11.54 0.31
C CYS A 13 7.86 10.78 -0.86
N GLY A 14 7.92 11.38 -2.04
CA GLY A 14 7.36 10.78 -3.25
C GLY A 14 7.97 9.45 -3.65
N HIS A 15 9.26 9.26 -3.38
CA HIS A 15 9.93 7.99 -3.65
C HIS A 15 9.38 6.86 -2.80
N CYS A 16 9.05 7.17 -1.55
CA CYS A 16 8.41 6.22 -0.63
C CYS A 16 7.06 5.79 -1.16
N ALA A 17 6.24 6.75 -1.59
CA ALA A 17 4.93 6.47 -2.15
C ALA A 17 5.03 5.60 -3.40
N THR A 18 5.99 5.88 -4.28
CA THR A 18 6.21 5.10 -5.49
C THR A 18 6.60 3.66 -5.17
N ALA A 19 7.53 3.47 -4.23
CA ALA A 19 7.97 2.13 -3.83
C ALA A 19 6.81 1.30 -3.27
N VAL A 20 6.02 1.89 -2.39
CA VAL A 20 4.85 1.22 -1.81
C VAL A 20 3.82 0.89 -2.90
N THR A 21 3.54 1.84 -3.79
CA THR A 21 2.60 1.65 -4.88
C THR A 21 3.02 0.49 -5.79
N GLU A 22 4.29 0.43 -6.16
CA GLU A 22 4.80 -0.62 -7.03
C GLU A 22 4.68 -2.00 -6.39
N GLU A 23 5.07 -2.13 -5.14
CA GLU A 23 5.00 -3.40 -4.43
C GLU A 23 3.56 -3.87 -4.22
N VAL A 24 2.68 -2.97 -3.82
CA VAL A 24 1.28 -3.32 -3.59
C VAL A 24 0.56 -3.60 -4.90
N SER A 25 0.85 -2.85 -5.95
CA SER A 25 0.24 -3.06 -7.27
C SER A 25 0.61 -4.40 -7.90
N ALA A 26 1.72 -4.99 -7.49
CA ALA A 26 2.16 -6.30 -7.98
C ALA A 26 1.36 -7.45 -7.36
N LEU A 27 0.57 -7.21 -6.33
CA LEU A 27 -0.23 -8.26 -5.69
C LEU A 27 -1.38 -8.70 -6.58
N PRO A 28 -1.67 -10.02 -6.63
CA PRO A 28 -2.81 -10.52 -7.39
C PRO A 28 -4.12 -9.95 -6.86
N GLY A 29 -4.98 -9.51 -7.75
CA GLY A 29 -6.29 -8.97 -7.39
C GLY A 29 -6.32 -7.48 -7.12
N VAL A 30 -5.19 -6.81 -7.02
CA VAL A 30 -5.15 -5.35 -6.85
C VAL A 30 -5.45 -4.67 -8.18
N VAL A 31 -6.44 -3.79 -8.19
CA VAL A 31 -6.84 -3.04 -9.39
C VAL A 31 -6.46 -1.57 -9.32
N GLY A 32 -6.18 -1.05 -8.14
CA GLY A 32 -5.76 0.35 -7.98
C GLY A 32 -5.17 0.61 -6.61
N VAL A 33 -4.24 1.54 -6.55
CA VAL A 33 -3.61 1.98 -5.31
C VAL A 33 -3.50 3.49 -5.33
N GLU A 34 -3.92 4.14 -4.24
CA GLU A 34 -3.77 5.57 -4.06
C GLU A 34 -3.02 5.81 -2.76
N VAL A 35 -1.96 6.61 -2.82
CA VAL A 35 -1.13 6.90 -1.66
C VAL A 35 -1.21 8.37 -1.33
N SER A 36 -1.40 8.68 -0.05
CA SER A 36 -1.37 10.05 0.46
C SER A 36 -0.20 10.20 1.43
N ILE A 37 0.82 10.93 1.02
CA ILE A 37 1.99 11.21 1.87
C ILE A 37 1.59 12.10 3.03
N ALA A 38 0.77 13.12 2.77
CA ALA A 38 0.33 14.06 3.79
C ALA A 38 -0.44 13.38 4.92
N ALA A 39 -1.27 12.40 4.59
CA ALA A 39 -2.04 11.65 5.58
C ALA A 39 -1.27 10.41 6.10
N GLY A 40 -0.20 10.02 5.44
CA GLY A 40 0.57 8.83 5.81
C GLY A 40 -0.19 7.54 5.60
N ASN A 41 -1.06 7.48 4.58
CA ASN A 41 -1.86 6.29 4.33
C ASN A 41 -1.92 5.92 2.86
N GLU A 42 -2.42 4.71 2.59
CA GLU A 42 -2.70 4.25 1.24
C GLU A 42 -4.08 3.62 1.16
N LEU A 43 -4.74 3.80 0.03
CA LEU A 43 -6.00 3.15 -0.27
C LEU A 43 -5.72 2.07 -1.32
N VAL A 44 -6.08 0.84 -1.01
CA VAL A 44 -5.91 -0.30 -1.90
C VAL A 44 -7.27 -0.78 -2.37
N ARG A 45 -7.46 -0.83 -3.68
CA ARG A 45 -8.67 -1.38 -4.29
C ARG A 45 -8.35 -2.71 -4.94
N GLY A 46 -9.18 -3.69 -4.71
CA GLY A 46 -8.95 -4.98 -5.32
C GLY A 46 -10.00 -6.00 -4.94
N ASP A 47 -9.81 -7.21 -5.45
CA ASP A 47 -10.70 -8.33 -5.18
C ASP A 47 -9.85 -9.52 -4.74
N GLY A 48 -10.18 -10.08 -3.59
CA GLY A 48 -9.43 -11.21 -3.03
C GLY A 48 -8.08 -10.85 -2.42
N VAL A 49 -7.82 -9.57 -2.18
CA VAL A 49 -6.56 -9.13 -1.57
C VAL A 49 -6.70 -9.15 -0.05
N SER A 50 -5.78 -9.83 0.63
CA SER A 50 -5.79 -9.91 2.09
C SER A 50 -4.96 -8.78 2.70
N HIS A 51 -5.28 -8.44 3.95
CA HIS A 51 -4.49 -7.47 4.72
C HIS A 51 -3.05 -7.92 4.88
N GLU A 52 -2.85 -9.22 5.06
CA GLU A 52 -1.51 -9.79 5.21
C GLU A 52 -0.66 -9.62 3.96
N GLN A 53 -1.25 -9.80 2.79
CA GLN A 53 -0.55 -9.57 1.52
C GLN A 53 -0.11 -8.11 1.40
N VAL A 54 -0.97 -7.16 1.76
CA VAL A 54 -0.64 -5.74 1.72
C VAL A 54 0.48 -5.41 2.70
N ARG A 55 0.42 -5.95 3.91
CA ARG A 55 1.48 -5.74 4.91
C ARG A 55 2.83 -6.26 4.43
N THR A 56 2.83 -7.44 3.83
CA THR A 56 4.06 -8.03 3.30
C THR A 56 4.64 -7.17 2.19
N ALA A 57 3.80 -6.67 1.28
CA ALA A 57 4.24 -5.80 0.20
C ALA A 57 4.84 -4.50 0.74
N VAL A 58 4.21 -3.90 1.73
CA VAL A 58 4.70 -2.67 2.37
C VAL A 58 6.03 -2.92 3.07
N ASP A 59 6.17 -4.05 3.75
CA ASP A 59 7.43 -4.45 4.39
C ASP A 59 8.55 -4.60 3.36
N GLU A 60 8.26 -5.22 2.24
CA GLU A 60 9.24 -5.41 1.17
C GLU A 60 9.68 -4.08 0.55
N ALA A 61 8.81 -3.10 0.56
CA ALA A 61 9.16 -1.74 0.12
C ALA A 61 10.03 -0.99 1.14
N GLY A 62 10.21 -1.54 2.33
CA GLY A 62 11.02 -0.94 3.39
C GLY A 62 10.24 -0.09 4.38
N TYR A 63 8.92 -0.23 4.43
CA TYR A 63 8.04 0.52 5.31
C TYR A 63 7.21 -0.45 6.16
N ALA A 64 6.30 0.08 6.95
CA ALA A 64 5.46 -0.75 7.81
C ALA A 64 4.03 -0.24 7.84
N VAL A 65 3.09 -1.17 7.96
CA VAL A 65 1.68 -0.84 8.20
C VAL A 65 1.46 -0.74 9.70
N ALA A 66 0.95 0.39 10.13
CA ALA A 66 0.66 0.63 11.53
C ALA A 66 -0.59 -0.12 11.99
#